data_225259174324a9fce98f634faed8ae30
#
_entry.id   225259174324a9fce98f634faed8ae30
#
_cell.length_a   1.000
_cell.length_b   1.000
_cell.length_c   1.000
_cell.angle_alpha   90.00
_cell.angle_beta   90.00
_cell.angle_gamma   90.00
#
_symmetry.space_group_name_H-M   'P 1'
#
loop_
_entity.id
_entity.type
_entity.pdbx_description
1 polymer ?
#
loop_
_entity_poly.entity_id
_entity_poly.type
_entity_poly.pdbx_seq_one_letter_code
_entity_poly.pdbx_strand_id
1 'polypeptide(L)'
;MRVVRENSNFRLTWDIFILILIFASCTLIPFQLAFQHVALRLSTAIVYIIDLFFLIDIFLNFFTSYRYQGTEVTDKNKIAAHYLKTFFAIDLIANLPIDILFLGSQDILIYNLSVVLILRLNRLLRIVRLYVIFRRREIQSWINPGYLRIIKFLTTVIIIIHWIGCTWFLTAFIEGFPQNCWAVRAGIKDADTLAQYIRSLYWTITTMTTVGYGDIIPIRTTEYVFSIFVMLLGASIFAFIVGNIASLFSNLDSAKVIHWNRIEAVTQYLRHRNVPHELNTKVRNYYEYMWARRRGLKEDVFLNDLPEPLRLEVLMHITSELLERVPLFKYCSPALRNILLMALKLQTYAPEDYIAHEGEIGKEIFFISQGKVEITSGDGKNAHGTLDEGDYFGDMTFILNEKRTASVTALTYCEMFILTRDEFNRIKDNYPEITDVLKKAASEKTEKISTFVMERVIL
;
A
#
# COMPACT_ATOMS: atom_id res chain seq x y z
N MET A 1 34.70 2.37 -4.99
CA MET A 1 33.53 2.50 -4.12
C MET A 1 32.51 1.43 -4.52
N ARG A 2 31.81 0.77 -3.57
CA ARG A 2 30.75 -0.22 -3.88
C ARG A 2 29.52 0.51 -4.35
N VAL A 3 28.76 -0.10 -5.27
CA VAL A 3 27.47 0.43 -5.72
C VAL A 3 26.49 0.37 -4.55
N VAL A 4 25.81 1.47 -4.26
CA VAL A 4 24.74 1.55 -3.26
C VAL A 4 23.45 1.08 -3.94
N ARG A 5 22.84 0.02 -3.44
CA ARG A 5 21.57 -0.46 -3.98
C ARG A 5 20.45 0.53 -3.63
N GLU A 6 19.57 0.78 -4.60
CA GLU A 6 18.40 1.63 -4.43
C GLU A 6 17.57 1.20 -3.21
N ASN A 7 17.49 -0.11 -2.94
CA ASN A 7 16.70 -0.75 -1.89
C ASN A 7 17.50 -1.01 -0.58
N SER A 8 18.64 -0.35 -0.36
CA SER A 8 19.38 -0.53 0.88
C SER A 8 18.81 0.33 2.01
N ASN A 9 18.81 -0.20 3.25
CA ASN A 9 18.38 0.55 4.44
C ASN A 9 19.16 1.87 4.58
N PHE A 10 20.44 1.86 4.23
CA PHE A 10 21.26 3.08 4.21
C PHE A 10 20.68 4.13 3.26
N ARG A 11 20.31 3.74 2.03
CA ARG A 11 19.77 4.69 1.04
C ARG A 11 18.40 5.21 1.47
N LEU A 12 17.55 4.36 2.03
CA LEU A 12 16.24 4.78 2.55
C LEU A 12 16.39 5.82 3.67
N THR A 13 17.26 5.55 4.66
CA THR A 13 17.50 6.50 5.76
C THR A 13 18.09 7.81 5.25
N TRP A 14 19.02 7.74 4.29
CA TRP A 14 19.61 8.91 3.64
C TRP A 14 18.55 9.73 2.89
N ASP A 15 17.64 9.09 2.14
CA ASP A 15 16.58 9.78 1.42
C ASP A 15 15.60 10.47 2.36
N ILE A 16 15.24 9.85 3.50
CA ILE A 16 14.42 10.49 4.54
C ILE A 16 15.14 11.72 5.11
N PHE A 17 16.44 11.62 5.38
CA PHE A 17 17.25 12.75 5.85
C PHE A 17 17.26 13.89 4.81
N ILE A 18 17.50 13.59 3.55
CA ILE A 18 17.44 14.58 2.46
C ILE A 18 16.06 15.20 2.33
N LEU A 19 14.96 14.45 2.51
CA LEU A 19 13.60 15.01 2.54
C LEU A 19 13.45 16.10 3.62
N ILE A 20 13.96 15.87 4.81
CA ILE A 20 13.94 16.85 5.91
C ILE A 20 14.74 18.10 5.52
N LEU A 21 15.90 17.93 4.91
CA LEU A 21 16.74 19.05 4.46
C LEU A 21 16.11 19.85 3.31
N ILE A 22 15.37 19.19 2.40
CA ILE A 22 14.60 19.88 1.35
C ILE A 22 13.53 20.75 2.00
N PHE A 23 12.77 20.18 2.95
CA PHE A 23 11.73 20.92 3.65
C PHE A 23 12.32 22.12 4.40
N ALA A 24 13.43 21.94 5.12
CA ALA A 24 14.15 23.01 5.77
C ALA A 24 14.60 24.11 4.78
N SER A 25 15.13 23.74 3.61
CA SER A 25 15.52 24.71 2.58
C SER A 25 14.31 25.48 2.05
N CYS A 26 13.19 24.77 1.76
CA CYS A 26 11.96 25.39 1.26
C CYS A 26 11.30 26.35 2.26
N THR A 27 11.58 26.18 3.55
CA THR A 27 11.07 27.08 4.60
C THR A 27 12.05 28.19 4.94
N LEU A 28 13.33 27.89 5.12
CA LEU A 28 14.33 28.89 5.54
C LEU A 28 14.61 29.95 4.49
N ILE A 29 14.71 29.58 3.20
CA ILE A 29 15.14 30.52 2.16
C ILE A 29 14.10 31.63 1.90
N PRO A 30 12.80 31.34 1.67
CA PRO A 30 11.79 32.39 1.52
C PRO A 30 11.62 33.22 2.79
N PHE A 31 11.75 32.58 3.97
CA PHE A 31 11.69 33.28 5.24
C PHE A 31 12.83 34.29 5.38
N GLN A 32 14.07 33.89 5.09
CA GLN A 32 15.22 34.80 5.11
C GLN A 32 15.07 35.98 4.13
N LEU A 33 14.49 35.71 2.94
CA LEU A 33 14.27 36.75 1.94
C LEU A 33 13.23 37.79 2.41
N ALA A 34 12.16 37.34 3.05
CA ALA A 34 11.09 38.22 3.51
C ALA A 34 11.45 38.97 4.81
N PHE A 35 12.09 38.29 5.78
CA PHE A 35 12.31 38.77 7.14
C PHE A 35 13.79 38.96 7.45
N GLN A 36 14.45 39.84 6.70
CA GLN A 36 15.93 39.99 6.68
C GLN A 36 16.57 40.43 8.00
N HIS A 37 15.81 41.01 8.91
CA HIS A 37 16.38 41.74 10.05
C HIS A 37 16.86 40.90 11.25
N VAL A 38 16.43 39.64 11.41
CA VAL A 38 16.55 38.97 12.74
C VAL A 38 17.52 37.80 12.82
N ALA A 39 17.85 37.11 11.73
CA ALA A 39 18.52 35.81 11.87
C ALA A 39 19.70 35.57 10.92
N LEU A 40 20.37 36.63 10.42
CA LEU A 40 21.26 36.50 9.27
C LEU A 40 22.45 35.54 9.45
N ARG A 41 23.13 35.55 10.63
CA ARG A 41 24.37 34.76 10.77
C ARG A 41 24.10 33.29 11.01
N LEU A 42 23.25 32.93 11.98
CA LEU A 42 22.99 31.52 12.32
C LEU A 42 22.23 30.80 11.22
N SER A 43 21.20 31.43 10.68
CA SER A 43 20.40 30.85 9.60
C SER A 43 21.17 30.69 8.29
N THR A 44 22.10 31.60 8.00
CA THR A 44 23.00 31.47 6.83
C THR A 44 23.95 30.29 6.98
N ALA A 45 24.54 30.07 8.16
CA ALA A 45 25.38 28.91 8.42
C ALA A 45 24.62 27.58 8.22
N ILE A 46 23.36 27.52 8.67
CA ILE A 46 22.50 26.35 8.46
C ILE A 46 22.30 26.08 6.97
N VAL A 47 22.04 27.10 6.16
CA VAL A 47 21.87 26.94 4.70
C VAL A 47 23.12 26.33 4.05
N TYR A 48 24.33 26.75 4.41
CA TYR A 48 25.57 26.19 3.86
C TYR A 48 25.83 24.77 4.36
N ILE A 49 25.46 24.44 5.60
CA ILE A 49 25.50 23.06 6.10
C ILE A 49 24.56 22.17 5.26
N ILE A 50 23.37 22.65 4.96
CA ILE A 50 22.44 21.95 4.07
C ILE A 50 23.05 21.76 2.67
N ASP A 51 23.66 22.79 2.10
CA ASP A 51 24.37 22.73 0.81
C ASP A 51 25.43 21.62 0.79
N LEU A 52 26.18 21.47 1.87
CA LEU A 52 27.19 20.41 2.01
C LEU A 52 26.56 19.00 1.92
N PHE A 53 25.44 18.77 2.61
CA PHE A 53 24.75 17.48 2.52
C PHE A 53 24.20 17.21 1.13
N PHE A 54 23.73 18.21 0.40
CA PHE A 54 23.30 18.06 -0.98
C PHE A 54 24.47 17.76 -1.94
N LEU A 55 25.67 18.31 -1.69
CA LEU A 55 26.87 17.92 -2.43
C LEU A 55 27.20 16.44 -2.21
N ILE A 56 27.10 15.96 -0.97
CA ILE A 56 27.27 14.55 -0.65
C ILE A 56 26.19 13.71 -1.38
N ASP A 57 24.94 14.17 -1.42
CA ASP A 57 23.87 13.44 -2.14
C ASP A 57 24.12 13.39 -3.65
N ILE A 58 24.60 14.47 -4.28
CA ILE A 58 25.02 14.46 -5.68
C ILE A 58 26.09 13.37 -5.91
N PHE A 59 27.10 13.32 -5.04
CA PHE A 59 28.15 12.30 -5.12
C PHE A 59 27.59 10.89 -4.95
N LEU A 60 26.73 10.65 -3.97
CA LEU A 60 26.10 9.34 -3.74
C LEU A 60 25.24 8.88 -4.92
N ASN A 61 24.59 9.80 -5.64
CA ASN A 61 23.77 9.44 -6.79
C ASN A 61 24.57 8.89 -7.98
N PHE A 62 25.84 9.23 -8.13
CA PHE A 62 26.70 8.60 -9.12
C PHE A 62 26.97 7.11 -8.86
N PHE A 63 26.71 6.65 -7.63
CA PHE A 63 26.96 5.26 -7.22
C PHE A 63 25.66 4.55 -6.78
N THR A 64 24.50 5.19 -6.91
CA THR A 64 23.21 4.58 -6.54
C THR A 64 22.61 3.86 -7.73
N SER A 65 22.30 2.55 -7.59
CA SER A 65 21.64 1.76 -8.62
C SER A 65 20.27 2.36 -8.98
N TYR A 66 19.80 2.06 -10.18
CA TYR A 66 18.45 2.43 -10.63
C TYR A 66 17.79 1.24 -11.31
N ARG A 67 16.46 1.28 -11.44
CA ARG A 67 15.70 0.22 -12.12
C ARG A 67 15.35 0.63 -13.56
N TYR A 68 15.58 -0.31 -14.47
CA TYR A 68 15.18 -0.18 -15.86
C TYR A 68 14.43 -1.44 -16.29
N GLN A 69 13.17 -1.29 -16.75
CA GLN A 69 12.29 -2.40 -17.15
C GLN A 69 12.18 -3.53 -16.10
N GLY A 70 12.09 -3.17 -14.82
CA GLY A 70 11.94 -4.13 -13.72
C GLY A 70 13.26 -4.71 -13.18
N THR A 71 14.38 -4.57 -13.91
CA THR A 71 15.71 -5.06 -13.50
C THR A 71 16.53 -3.95 -12.84
N GLU A 72 17.33 -4.32 -11.82
CA GLU A 72 18.22 -3.40 -11.13
C GLU A 72 19.54 -3.28 -11.91
N VAL A 73 19.89 -2.06 -12.34
CA VAL A 73 21.15 -1.76 -13.05
C VAL A 73 22.21 -1.39 -12.03
N THR A 74 23.27 -2.22 -11.92
CA THR A 74 24.38 -2.06 -10.98
C THR A 74 25.70 -1.68 -11.65
N ASP A 75 25.71 -1.50 -12.97
CA ASP A 75 26.89 -1.05 -13.72
C ASP A 75 27.15 0.43 -13.46
N LYS A 76 28.34 0.75 -12.94
CA LYS A 76 28.73 2.12 -12.55
C LYS A 76 28.69 3.10 -13.72
N ASN A 77 29.13 2.69 -14.91
CA ASN A 77 29.16 3.56 -16.08
C ASN A 77 27.75 3.89 -16.56
N LYS A 78 26.85 2.91 -16.51
CA LYS A 78 25.43 3.11 -16.85
C LYS A 78 24.74 3.98 -15.83
N ILE A 79 25.02 3.80 -14.52
CA ILE A 79 24.48 4.62 -13.44
C ILE A 79 24.91 6.09 -13.64
N ALA A 80 26.21 6.34 -13.79
CA ALA A 80 26.74 7.68 -13.97
C ALA A 80 26.18 8.36 -15.23
N ALA A 81 26.13 7.65 -16.37
CA ALA A 81 25.57 8.17 -17.62
C ALA A 81 24.06 8.48 -17.51
N HIS A 82 23.30 7.64 -16.80
CA HIS A 82 21.88 7.88 -16.56
C HIS A 82 21.66 9.12 -15.70
N TYR A 83 22.39 9.25 -14.58
CA TYR A 83 22.29 10.40 -13.69
C TYR A 83 22.67 11.71 -14.38
N LEU A 84 23.79 11.73 -15.14
CA LEU A 84 24.23 12.89 -15.91
C LEU A 84 23.19 13.38 -16.92
N LYS A 85 22.47 12.45 -17.57
CA LYS A 85 21.44 12.79 -18.57
C LYS A 85 20.10 13.20 -17.96
N THR A 86 19.83 12.89 -16.69
CA THR A 86 18.52 13.12 -16.08
C THR A 86 18.52 14.28 -15.08
N PHE A 87 19.12 14.09 -13.91
CA PHE A 87 18.95 14.99 -12.78
C PHE A 87 20.18 15.81 -12.41
N PHE A 88 21.36 15.44 -12.90
CA PHE A 88 22.63 16.08 -12.51
C PHE A 88 22.65 17.59 -12.75
N ALA A 89 22.17 18.04 -13.90
CA ALA A 89 22.18 19.48 -14.22
C ALA A 89 21.30 20.29 -13.25
N ILE A 90 20.13 19.76 -12.89
CA ILE A 90 19.22 20.40 -11.94
C ILE A 90 19.83 20.42 -10.54
N ASP A 91 20.38 19.29 -10.11
CA ASP A 91 21.04 19.16 -8.80
C ASP A 91 22.27 20.07 -8.69
N LEU A 92 23.04 20.21 -9.77
CA LEU A 92 24.21 21.08 -9.83
C LEU A 92 23.78 22.55 -9.71
N ILE A 93 22.83 22.99 -10.53
CA ILE A 93 22.33 24.37 -10.49
C ILE A 93 21.72 24.68 -9.11
N ALA A 94 20.92 23.75 -8.56
CA ALA A 94 20.29 23.91 -7.25
C ALA A 94 21.31 23.99 -6.11
N ASN A 95 22.54 23.51 -6.30
CA ASN A 95 23.56 23.50 -5.26
C ASN A 95 24.72 24.45 -5.51
N LEU A 96 24.70 25.20 -6.64
CA LEU A 96 25.71 26.23 -6.86
C LEU A 96 25.51 27.37 -5.82
N PRO A 97 26.57 27.64 -5.01
CA PRO A 97 26.52 28.75 -4.04
C PRO A 97 26.79 30.07 -4.74
N ILE A 98 25.86 30.49 -5.62
CA ILE A 98 26.01 31.71 -6.45
C ILE A 98 26.21 32.95 -5.55
N ASP A 99 25.59 32.96 -4.38
CA ASP A 99 25.73 34.02 -3.39
C ASP A 99 27.18 34.18 -2.87
N ILE A 100 27.98 33.11 -2.79
CA ILE A 100 29.37 33.18 -2.36
C ILE A 100 30.24 33.96 -3.37
N LEU A 101 29.96 33.85 -4.65
CA LEU A 101 30.70 34.56 -5.69
C LEU A 101 30.60 36.08 -5.56
N PHE A 102 29.53 36.55 -4.94
CA PHE A 102 29.26 37.98 -4.73
C PHE A 102 29.66 38.47 -3.31
N LEU A 103 29.90 37.55 -2.37
CA LEU A 103 30.36 37.91 -1.01
C LEU A 103 31.77 38.54 -0.93
N GLY A 104 32.58 38.35 -2.00
CA GLY A 104 33.93 38.90 -2.10
C GLY A 104 34.00 40.34 -2.58
N SER A 105 32.92 40.92 -3.10
CA SER A 105 32.89 42.31 -3.58
C SER A 105 32.26 43.21 -2.51
N GLN A 106 33.10 44.02 -1.86
CA GLN A 106 32.69 44.96 -0.78
C GLN A 106 31.58 45.92 -1.19
N ASP A 107 31.51 46.26 -2.47
CA ASP A 107 30.52 47.23 -3.01
C ASP A 107 29.09 46.63 -3.10
N ILE A 108 28.93 45.32 -3.23
CA ILE A 108 27.62 44.65 -3.33
C ILE A 108 27.01 44.37 -1.98
N LEU A 109 27.85 44.09 -0.98
CA LEU A 109 27.38 43.82 0.41
C LEU A 109 26.77 45.05 1.09
N ILE A 110 27.19 46.26 0.72
CA ILE A 110 26.70 47.52 1.31
C ILE A 110 25.38 47.92 0.66
N TYR A 111 25.15 47.61 -0.63
CA TYR A 111 24.02 48.16 -1.40
C TYR A 111 22.86 47.23 -1.63
N ASN A 112 23.01 45.87 -1.54
CA ASN A 112 21.91 44.98 -1.93
C ASN A 112 21.92 43.59 -1.27
N LEU A 113 21.70 43.50 0.04
CA LEU A 113 21.43 42.24 0.72
C LEU A 113 20.29 41.45 0.05
N SER A 114 19.27 42.15 -0.47
CA SER A 114 18.16 41.56 -1.21
C SER A 114 18.62 40.80 -2.46
N VAL A 115 19.62 41.29 -3.19
CA VAL A 115 20.18 40.61 -4.38
C VAL A 115 20.83 39.30 -3.99
N VAL A 116 21.65 39.30 -2.93
CA VAL A 116 22.32 38.08 -2.43
C VAL A 116 21.28 37.02 -2.03
N LEU A 117 20.18 37.44 -1.39
CA LEU A 117 19.11 36.53 -0.97
C LEU A 117 18.27 36.03 -2.17
N ILE A 118 18.06 36.85 -3.20
CA ILE A 118 17.42 36.42 -4.43
C ILE A 118 18.27 35.35 -5.16
N LEU A 119 19.58 35.51 -5.16
CA LEU A 119 20.50 34.51 -5.76
C LEU A 119 20.41 33.14 -5.06
N ARG A 120 19.93 33.08 -3.81
CA ARG A 120 19.69 31.81 -3.09
C ARG A 120 18.44 31.06 -3.57
N LEU A 121 17.57 31.70 -4.34
CA LEU A 121 16.34 31.04 -4.82
C LEU A 121 16.62 29.83 -5.74
N ASN A 122 17.80 29.75 -6.37
CA ASN A 122 18.21 28.55 -7.10
C ASN A 122 18.10 27.25 -6.25
N ARG A 123 18.33 27.36 -4.94
CA ARG A 123 18.24 26.23 -4.01
C ARG A 123 16.83 25.66 -3.87
N LEU A 124 15.79 26.44 -4.22
CA LEU A 124 14.40 25.95 -4.23
C LEU A 124 14.18 24.90 -5.34
N LEU A 125 15.04 24.83 -6.36
CA LEU A 125 15.01 23.77 -7.36
C LEU A 125 15.22 22.37 -6.75
N ARG A 126 15.75 22.28 -5.52
CA ARG A 126 15.84 21.03 -4.74
C ARG A 126 14.48 20.36 -4.53
N ILE A 127 13.38 21.10 -4.63
CA ILE A 127 12.02 20.54 -4.55
C ILE A 127 11.78 19.46 -5.61
N VAL A 128 12.46 19.54 -6.77
CA VAL A 128 12.39 18.51 -7.82
C VAL A 128 12.86 17.15 -7.30
N ARG A 129 13.76 17.14 -6.31
CA ARG A 129 14.27 15.92 -5.67
C ARG A 129 13.16 15.18 -4.90
N LEU A 130 12.17 15.88 -4.36
CA LEU A 130 10.99 15.26 -3.73
C LEU A 130 10.31 14.29 -4.69
N TYR A 131 10.14 14.69 -5.97
CA TYR A 131 9.52 13.84 -6.98
C TYR A 131 10.32 12.54 -7.19
N VAL A 132 11.65 12.64 -7.24
CA VAL A 132 12.54 11.48 -7.44
C VAL A 132 12.45 10.51 -6.26
N ILE A 133 12.55 11.03 -5.03
CA ILE A 133 12.50 10.22 -3.80
C ILE A 133 11.14 9.54 -3.66
N PHE A 134 10.05 10.28 -3.85
CA PHE A 134 8.70 9.72 -3.76
C PHE A 134 8.34 8.72 -4.87
N ARG A 135 9.08 8.67 -5.96
CA ARG A 135 8.89 7.69 -7.04
C ARG A 135 9.49 6.33 -6.69
N ARG A 136 10.37 6.24 -5.69
CA ARG A 136 10.99 4.97 -5.29
C ARG A 136 9.95 4.01 -4.72
N ARG A 137 9.97 2.76 -5.20
CA ARG A 137 8.97 1.73 -4.87
C ARG A 137 8.92 1.38 -3.39
N GLU A 138 10.02 1.49 -2.66
CA GLU A 138 10.06 1.12 -1.24
C GLU A 138 9.19 2.01 -0.37
N ILE A 139 9.23 3.32 -0.57
CA ILE A 139 8.33 4.23 0.13
C ILE A 139 6.87 3.90 -0.23
N GLN A 140 6.62 3.46 -1.48
CA GLN A 140 5.28 3.07 -1.93
C GLN A 140 4.81 1.71 -1.39
N SER A 141 5.73 0.79 -1.04
CA SER A 141 5.36 -0.53 -0.48
C SER A 141 5.03 -0.48 1.01
N TRP A 142 5.59 0.49 1.75
CA TRP A 142 5.36 0.64 3.19
C TRP A 142 4.09 1.43 3.53
N ILE A 143 3.68 2.32 2.64
CA ILE A 143 2.54 3.21 2.85
C ILE A 143 1.52 2.98 1.74
N ASN A 144 0.25 2.82 2.11
CA ASN A 144 -0.84 2.76 1.14
C ASN A 144 -0.75 3.95 0.17
N PRO A 145 -0.80 3.72 -1.16
CA PRO A 145 -0.68 4.77 -2.17
C PRO A 145 -1.66 5.94 -1.98
N GLY A 146 -2.83 5.68 -1.41
CA GLY A 146 -3.82 6.70 -1.07
C GLY A 146 -3.30 7.68 -0.01
N TYR A 147 -2.79 7.17 1.12
CA TYR A 147 -2.21 8.01 2.18
C TYR A 147 -0.96 8.76 1.70
N LEU A 148 -0.11 8.12 0.90
CA LEU A 148 1.07 8.76 0.33
C LEU A 148 0.69 9.96 -0.57
N ARG A 149 -0.39 9.83 -1.33
CA ARG A 149 -0.92 10.94 -2.16
C ARG A 149 -1.38 12.11 -1.30
N ILE A 150 -2.09 11.84 -0.19
CA ILE A 150 -2.53 12.89 0.75
C ILE A 150 -1.33 13.59 1.38
N ILE A 151 -0.36 12.83 1.89
CA ILE A 151 0.84 13.40 2.53
C ILE A 151 1.59 14.32 1.57
N LYS A 152 1.83 13.85 0.34
CA LYS A 152 2.47 14.66 -0.71
C LYS A 152 1.70 15.95 -0.97
N PHE A 153 0.39 15.85 -1.10
CA PHE A 153 -0.47 16.98 -1.37
C PHE A 153 -0.45 17.99 -0.20
N LEU A 154 -0.67 17.54 1.04
CA LEU A 154 -0.65 18.41 2.22
C LEU A 154 0.70 19.11 2.38
N THR A 155 1.80 18.37 2.19
CA THR A 155 3.15 18.95 2.24
C THR A 155 3.33 20.04 1.20
N THR A 156 2.83 19.82 -0.03
CA THR A 156 2.90 20.82 -1.11
C THR A 156 2.07 22.06 -0.77
N VAL A 157 0.87 21.89 -0.24
CA VAL A 157 -0.01 23.02 0.15
C VAL A 157 0.63 23.83 1.27
N ILE A 158 1.21 23.19 2.29
CA ILE A 158 1.90 23.89 3.40
C ILE A 158 3.07 24.72 2.87
N ILE A 159 3.87 24.17 1.95
CA ILE A 159 4.98 24.90 1.33
C ILE A 159 4.46 26.11 0.52
N ILE A 160 3.40 25.93 -0.24
CA ILE A 160 2.79 27.03 -1.04
C ILE A 160 2.27 28.12 -0.12
N ILE A 161 1.54 27.79 0.94
CA ILE A 161 1.04 28.75 1.94
C ILE A 161 2.21 29.54 2.55
N HIS A 162 3.27 28.85 2.93
CA HIS A 162 4.47 29.48 3.49
C HIS A 162 5.12 30.45 2.48
N TRP A 163 5.29 30.02 1.22
CA TRP A 163 5.89 30.86 0.18
C TRP A 163 5.04 32.10 -0.13
N ILE A 164 3.72 31.94 -0.22
CA ILE A 164 2.79 33.06 -0.43
C ILE A 164 2.84 34.02 0.74
N GLY A 165 2.82 33.52 2.00
CA GLY A 165 2.91 34.36 3.19
C GLY A 165 4.22 35.14 3.26
N CYS A 166 5.35 34.52 2.95
CA CYS A 166 6.62 35.22 2.85
C CYS A 166 6.61 36.27 1.73
N THR A 167 6.07 35.93 0.55
CA THR A 167 6.01 36.86 -0.58
C THR A 167 5.05 38.02 -0.30
N TRP A 168 3.94 37.79 0.40
CA TRP A 168 3.00 38.84 0.82
C TRP A 168 3.68 39.91 1.69
N PHE A 169 4.47 39.47 2.68
CA PHE A 169 5.25 40.42 3.49
C PHE A 169 6.35 41.11 2.67
N LEU A 170 6.99 40.34 1.76
CA LEU A 170 8.05 40.84 0.89
C LEU A 170 7.57 41.99 -0.03
N THR A 171 6.30 41.97 -0.47
CA THR A 171 5.76 43.06 -1.29
C THR A 171 5.81 44.41 -0.58
N ALA A 172 5.41 44.45 0.71
CA ALA A 172 5.49 45.68 1.52
C ALA A 172 6.95 46.06 1.84
N PHE A 173 7.81 45.07 2.07
CA PHE A 173 9.23 45.29 2.40
C PHE A 173 10.01 45.89 1.25
N ILE A 174 9.87 45.35 0.01
CA ILE A 174 10.58 45.85 -1.21
C ILE A 174 10.20 47.33 -1.49
N GLU A 175 8.96 47.69 -1.23
CA GLU A 175 8.49 49.06 -1.42
C GLU A 175 8.85 50.01 -0.27
N GLY A 176 9.57 49.53 0.77
CA GLY A 176 10.02 50.33 1.89
C GLY A 176 8.92 50.75 2.88
N PHE A 177 7.85 49.95 2.96
CA PHE A 177 6.70 50.17 3.87
C PHE A 177 6.04 51.53 3.68
N PRO A 178 5.53 51.90 2.51
CA PRO A 178 4.82 53.12 2.31
C PRO A 178 3.59 53.21 3.24
N GLN A 179 3.19 54.44 3.62
CA GLN A 179 2.10 54.67 4.59
C GLN A 179 0.77 54.03 4.17
N ASN A 180 0.55 53.85 2.88
CA ASN A 180 -0.65 53.23 2.29
C ASN A 180 -0.44 51.79 1.88
N CYS A 181 0.46 51.02 2.55
CA CYS A 181 0.57 49.56 2.36
C CYS A 181 -0.19 48.78 3.44
N TRP A 182 -0.51 47.54 3.14
CA TRP A 182 -1.25 46.64 4.01
C TRP A 182 -0.54 46.44 5.38
N ALA A 183 0.78 46.29 5.38
CA ALA A 183 1.55 46.01 6.59
C ALA A 183 1.56 47.20 7.58
N VAL A 184 1.64 48.45 7.10
CA VAL A 184 1.54 49.64 7.91
C VAL A 184 0.13 49.79 8.46
N ARG A 185 -0.90 49.58 7.62
CA ARG A 185 -2.29 49.66 8.06
C ARG A 185 -2.65 48.61 9.09
N ALA A 186 -2.10 47.39 8.99
CA ALA A 186 -2.27 46.32 9.96
C ALA A 186 -1.43 46.52 11.23
N GLY A 187 -0.64 47.61 11.34
CA GLY A 187 0.20 47.92 12.52
C GLY A 187 1.35 46.94 12.77
N ILE A 188 1.82 46.24 11.72
CA ILE A 188 2.85 45.21 11.88
C ILE A 188 4.24 45.58 11.38
N LYS A 189 4.40 46.77 10.82
CA LYS A 189 5.71 47.25 10.33
C LYS A 189 6.82 47.13 11.39
N ASP A 190 6.56 47.59 12.61
CA ASP A 190 7.50 47.64 13.71
C ASP A 190 7.28 46.49 14.72
N ALA A 191 6.43 45.51 14.41
CA ALA A 191 6.19 44.32 15.21
C ALA A 191 7.39 43.35 15.15
N ASP A 192 7.44 42.44 16.11
CA ASP A 192 8.44 41.36 16.09
C ASP A 192 8.25 40.44 14.86
N THR A 193 9.32 39.81 14.43
CA THR A 193 9.33 38.97 13.20
C THR A 193 8.30 37.83 13.22
N LEU A 194 8.06 37.24 14.41
CA LEU A 194 7.08 36.18 14.56
C LEU A 194 5.66 36.70 14.32
N ALA A 195 5.31 37.88 14.84
CA ALA A 195 4.02 38.53 14.61
C ALA A 195 3.84 38.90 13.14
N GLN A 196 4.88 39.45 12.49
CA GLN A 196 4.87 39.76 11.06
C GLN A 196 4.61 38.50 10.23
N TYR A 197 5.30 37.42 10.52
CA TYR A 197 5.14 36.13 9.83
C TYR A 197 3.74 35.51 10.04
N ILE A 198 3.27 35.44 11.29
CA ILE A 198 1.95 34.88 11.62
C ILE A 198 0.83 35.68 10.94
N ARG A 199 0.90 37.01 10.93
CA ARG A 199 -0.09 37.85 10.27
C ARG A 199 -0.09 37.66 8.75
N SER A 200 1.07 37.45 8.16
CA SER A 200 1.19 37.15 6.72
C SER A 200 0.62 35.80 6.36
N LEU A 201 0.88 34.76 7.17
CA LEU A 201 0.28 33.44 7.02
C LEU A 201 -1.23 33.46 7.23
N TYR A 202 -1.71 34.20 8.23
CA TYR A 202 -3.13 34.35 8.50
C TYR A 202 -3.87 34.91 7.28
N TRP A 203 -3.37 36.03 6.69
CA TRP A 203 -3.95 36.57 5.48
C TRP A 203 -3.92 35.56 4.31
N THR A 204 -2.82 34.87 4.13
CA THR A 204 -2.68 33.85 3.08
C THR A 204 -3.70 32.74 3.26
N ILE A 205 -3.84 32.19 4.47
CA ILE A 205 -4.76 31.09 4.75
C ILE A 205 -6.21 31.57 4.55
N THR A 206 -6.60 32.71 5.10
CA THR A 206 -7.98 33.23 4.98
C THR A 206 -8.36 33.53 3.53
N THR A 207 -7.39 33.99 2.73
CA THR A 207 -7.59 34.27 1.29
C THR A 207 -7.69 32.97 0.48
N MET A 208 -6.76 32.04 0.69
CA MET A 208 -6.74 30.76 -0.05
C MET A 208 -7.91 29.85 0.30
N THR A 209 -8.39 29.89 1.54
CA THR A 209 -9.58 29.14 1.98
C THR A 209 -10.89 29.85 1.71
N THR A 210 -10.85 31.01 1.03
CA THR A 210 -12.02 31.81 0.67
C THR A 210 -12.84 32.33 1.87
N VAL A 211 -12.25 32.43 3.07
CA VAL A 211 -12.91 32.97 4.27
C VAL A 211 -12.97 34.49 4.21
N GLY A 212 -11.85 35.17 4.05
CA GLY A 212 -11.74 36.61 3.81
C GLY A 212 -12.42 37.51 4.85
N TYR A 213 -11.96 37.49 6.10
CA TYR A 213 -12.52 38.34 7.16
C TYR A 213 -12.46 39.85 6.87
N GLY A 214 -11.55 40.31 5.99
CA GLY A 214 -11.44 41.70 5.58
C GLY A 214 -10.70 42.61 6.57
N ASP A 215 -10.05 42.05 7.57
CA ASP A 215 -9.22 42.76 8.55
C ASP A 215 -7.82 43.09 8.01
N ILE A 216 -7.29 42.27 7.11
CA ILE A 216 -6.09 42.53 6.32
C ILE A 216 -6.50 42.52 4.83
N ILE A 217 -6.36 43.66 4.18
CA ILE A 217 -6.78 43.89 2.79
C ILE A 217 -5.66 44.50 1.96
N PRO A 218 -5.58 44.21 0.65
CA PRO A 218 -4.71 44.90 -0.26
C PRO A 218 -5.15 46.38 -0.41
N ILE A 219 -4.22 47.30 -0.59
CA ILE A 219 -4.49 48.73 -0.70
C ILE A 219 -3.86 49.29 -1.97
N ARG A 220 -2.70 48.74 -2.37
CA ARG A 220 -1.92 49.20 -3.51
C ARG A 220 -2.16 48.30 -4.72
N THR A 221 -1.90 48.84 -5.91
CA THR A 221 -2.07 48.09 -7.17
C THR A 221 -1.24 46.80 -7.19
N THR A 222 0.00 46.84 -6.72
CA THR A 222 0.88 45.66 -6.58
C THR A 222 0.28 44.59 -5.66
N GLU A 223 -0.27 45.02 -4.54
CA GLU A 223 -0.95 44.14 -3.58
C GLU A 223 -2.25 43.57 -4.17
N TYR A 224 -3.03 44.36 -4.94
CA TYR A 224 -4.22 43.87 -5.63
C TYR A 224 -3.87 42.77 -6.65
N VAL A 225 -2.87 43.04 -7.53
CA VAL A 225 -2.45 42.05 -8.54
C VAL A 225 -1.99 40.77 -7.89
N PHE A 226 -1.18 40.85 -6.83
CA PHE A 226 -0.74 39.68 -6.09
C PHE A 226 -1.92 38.91 -5.44
N SER A 227 -2.87 39.65 -4.84
CA SER A 227 -4.06 39.08 -4.21
C SER A 227 -4.95 38.36 -5.22
N ILE A 228 -5.16 38.90 -6.42
CA ILE A 228 -5.92 38.26 -7.51
C ILE A 228 -5.27 36.92 -7.86
N PHE A 229 -3.94 36.89 -8.01
CA PHE A 229 -3.21 35.64 -8.28
C PHE A 229 -3.40 34.62 -7.16
N VAL A 230 -3.28 35.03 -5.89
CA VAL A 230 -3.46 34.15 -4.72
C VAL A 230 -4.89 33.62 -4.62
N MET A 231 -5.91 34.45 -4.91
CA MET A 231 -7.31 34.04 -4.91
C MET A 231 -7.59 32.96 -5.96
N LEU A 232 -7.09 33.14 -7.19
CA LEU A 232 -7.24 32.14 -8.27
C LEU A 232 -6.53 30.83 -7.94
N LEU A 233 -5.32 30.91 -7.40
CA LEU A 233 -4.56 29.75 -6.96
C LEU A 233 -5.27 29.04 -5.80
N GLY A 234 -5.73 29.80 -4.80
CA GLY A 234 -6.44 29.29 -3.63
C GLY A 234 -7.74 28.56 -4.02
N ALA A 235 -8.55 29.17 -4.88
CA ALA A 235 -9.78 28.53 -5.38
C ALA A 235 -9.49 27.22 -6.12
N SER A 236 -8.42 27.20 -6.93
CA SER A 236 -7.99 25.97 -7.65
C SER A 236 -7.54 24.87 -6.68
N ILE A 237 -6.74 25.21 -5.67
CA ILE A 237 -6.27 24.27 -4.64
C ILE A 237 -7.46 23.77 -3.82
N PHE A 238 -8.38 24.63 -3.42
CA PHE A 238 -9.57 24.24 -2.66
C PHE A 238 -10.46 23.27 -3.44
N ALA A 239 -10.75 23.56 -4.71
CA ALA A 239 -11.48 22.64 -5.58
C ALA A 239 -10.78 21.29 -5.72
N PHE A 240 -9.45 21.28 -5.84
CA PHE A 240 -8.65 20.05 -5.90
C PHE A 240 -8.70 19.26 -4.59
N ILE A 241 -8.69 19.94 -3.43
CA ILE A 241 -8.84 19.30 -2.10
C ILE A 241 -10.18 18.55 -2.04
N VAL A 242 -11.28 19.25 -2.33
CA VAL A 242 -12.64 18.67 -2.27
C VAL A 242 -12.75 17.45 -3.20
N GLY A 243 -12.24 17.56 -4.43
CA GLY A 243 -12.25 16.46 -5.39
C GLY A 243 -11.42 15.25 -4.93
N ASN A 244 -10.24 15.46 -4.37
CA ASN A 244 -9.41 14.36 -3.87
C ASN A 244 -9.97 13.70 -2.61
N ILE A 245 -10.54 14.48 -1.68
CA ILE A 245 -11.19 13.94 -0.49
C ILE A 245 -12.34 13.00 -0.90
N ALA A 246 -13.20 13.44 -1.83
CA ALA A 246 -14.27 12.59 -2.35
C ALA A 246 -13.73 11.29 -2.98
N SER A 247 -12.67 11.37 -3.79
CA SER A 247 -12.01 10.21 -4.38
C SER A 247 -11.39 9.27 -3.34
N LEU A 248 -10.85 9.82 -2.25
CA LEU A 248 -10.26 9.02 -1.17
C LEU A 248 -11.31 8.20 -0.42
N PHE A 249 -12.43 8.84 -0.04
CA PHE A 249 -13.54 8.13 0.59
C PHE A 249 -14.09 7.02 -0.31
N SER A 250 -14.19 7.26 -1.61
CA SER A 250 -14.60 6.25 -2.59
C SER A 250 -13.63 5.06 -2.70
N ASN A 251 -12.32 5.29 -2.53
CA ASN A 251 -11.28 4.27 -2.74
C ASN A 251 -10.85 3.52 -1.47
N LEU A 252 -11.05 4.10 -0.27
CA LEU A 252 -10.60 3.48 0.99
C LEU A 252 -11.32 2.16 1.28
N ASP A 253 -12.54 1.99 0.81
CA ASP A 253 -13.37 0.81 1.05
C ASP A 253 -13.90 0.16 -0.24
N SER A 254 -13.26 0.38 -1.39
CA SER A 254 -13.77 -0.10 -2.69
C SER A 254 -14.07 -1.61 -2.70
N ALA A 255 -13.20 -2.43 -2.11
CA ALA A 255 -13.42 -3.87 -1.99
C ALA A 255 -14.65 -4.19 -1.13
N LYS A 256 -14.83 -3.46 -0.02
CA LYS A 256 -15.97 -3.60 0.88
C LYS A 256 -17.28 -3.13 0.22
N VAL A 257 -17.23 -2.00 -0.48
CA VAL A 257 -18.38 -1.48 -1.24
C VAL A 257 -18.80 -2.45 -2.35
N ILE A 258 -17.86 -2.98 -3.12
CA ILE A 258 -18.13 -3.99 -4.15
C ILE A 258 -18.77 -5.25 -3.53
N HIS A 259 -18.27 -5.68 -2.38
CA HIS A 259 -18.80 -6.83 -1.66
C HIS A 259 -20.25 -6.59 -1.18
N TRP A 260 -20.52 -5.46 -0.52
CA TRP A 260 -21.86 -5.12 -0.04
C TRP A 260 -22.85 -4.95 -1.20
N ASN A 261 -22.47 -4.29 -2.28
CA ASN A 261 -23.30 -4.17 -3.47
C ASN A 261 -23.63 -5.55 -4.05
N ARG A 262 -22.70 -6.51 -3.99
CA ARG A 262 -22.94 -7.89 -4.44
C ARG A 262 -23.94 -8.61 -3.52
N ILE A 263 -23.80 -8.49 -2.20
CA ILE A 263 -24.77 -9.07 -1.24
C ILE A 263 -26.15 -8.48 -1.48
N GLU A 264 -26.24 -7.17 -1.65
CA GLU A 264 -27.51 -6.49 -1.87
C GLU A 264 -28.17 -6.94 -3.17
N ALA A 265 -27.43 -7.00 -4.28
CA ALA A 265 -27.92 -7.48 -5.57
C ALA A 265 -28.43 -8.94 -5.48
N VAL A 266 -27.69 -9.83 -4.82
CA VAL A 266 -28.10 -11.22 -4.62
C VAL A 266 -29.37 -11.28 -3.74
N THR A 267 -29.42 -10.52 -2.65
CA THR A 267 -30.58 -10.49 -1.74
C THR A 267 -31.84 -9.96 -2.45
N GLN A 268 -31.69 -8.92 -3.27
CA GLN A 268 -32.80 -8.38 -4.07
C GLN A 268 -33.30 -9.43 -5.11
N TYR A 269 -32.37 -10.10 -5.79
CA TYR A 269 -32.73 -11.18 -6.73
C TYR A 269 -33.49 -12.31 -6.05
N LEU A 270 -33.01 -12.78 -4.86
CA LEU A 270 -33.68 -13.85 -4.11
C LEU A 270 -35.07 -13.43 -3.63
N ARG A 271 -35.24 -12.18 -3.18
CA ARG A 271 -36.54 -11.62 -2.83
C ARG A 271 -37.49 -11.55 -4.02
N HIS A 272 -37.01 -11.11 -5.17
CA HIS A 272 -37.78 -11.06 -6.42
C HIS A 272 -38.31 -12.45 -6.84
N ARG A 273 -37.50 -13.49 -6.56
CA ARG A 273 -37.86 -14.90 -6.83
C ARG A 273 -38.67 -15.55 -5.74
N ASN A 274 -39.10 -14.80 -4.71
CA ASN A 274 -39.84 -15.30 -3.56
C ASN A 274 -39.19 -16.47 -2.83
N VAL A 275 -37.82 -16.44 -2.74
CA VAL A 275 -37.06 -17.45 -2.03
C VAL A 275 -37.36 -17.32 -0.52
N PRO A 276 -37.58 -18.45 0.23
CA PRO A 276 -37.81 -18.43 1.66
C PRO A 276 -36.76 -17.64 2.44
N HIS A 277 -37.21 -16.95 3.50
CA HIS A 277 -36.35 -16.07 4.31
C HIS A 277 -35.15 -16.84 4.91
N GLU A 278 -35.34 -18.08 5.33
CA GLU A 278 -34.25 -18.92 5.89
C GLU A 278 -33.12 -19.12 4.89
N LEU A 279 -33.44 -19.47 3.65
CA LEU A 279 -32.46 -19.66 2.61
C LEU A 279 -31.78 -18.33 2.22
N ASN A 280 -32.52 -17.22 2.20
CA ASN A 280 -31.96 -15.90 1.97
C ASN A 280 -30.94 -15.52 3.07
N THR A 281 -31.26 -15.82 4.32
CA THR A 281 -30.37 -15.60 5.45
C THR A 281 -29.12 -16.49 5.36
N LYS A 282 -29.27 -17.77 4.99
CA LYS A 282 -28.14 -18.69 4.80
C LYS A 282 -27.19 -18.19 3.72
N VAL A 283 -27.72 -17.72 2.58
CA VAL A 283 -26.92 -17.13 1.48
C VAL A 283 -26.18 -15.88 1.94
N ARG A 284 -26.86 -14.99 2.67
CA ARG A 284 -26.24 -13.78 3.20
C ARG A 284 -25.10 -14.11 4.15
N ASN A 285 -25.30 -14.99 5.11
CA ASN A 285 -24.31 -15.43 6.08
C ASN A 285 -23.09 -16.07 5.38
N TYR A 286 -23.32 -16.84 4.30
CA TYR A 286 -22.25 -17.38 3.48
C TYR A 286 -21.36 -16.28 2.86
N TYR A 287 -21.97 -15.21 2.30
CA TYR A 287 -21.20 -14.08 1.75
C TYR A 287 -20.45 -13.31 2.83
N GLU A 288 -21.06 -13.12 4.02
CA GLU A 288 -20.42 -12.46 5.16
C GLU A 288 -19.21 -13.27 5.66
N TYR A 289 -19.34 -14.60 5.76
CA TYR A 289 -18.22 -15.51 6.08
C TYR A 289 -17.09 -15.41 5.05
N MET A 290 -17.41 -15.46 3.76
CA MET A 290 -16.42 -15.34 2.68
C MET A 290 -15.70 -14.00 2.71
N TRP A 291 -16.38 -12.93 3.12
CA TRP A 291 -15.72 -11.63 3.30
C TRP A 291 -14.78 -11.62 4.50
N ALA A 292 -15.22 -12.10 5.64
CA ALA A 292 -14.41 -12.15 6.85
C ALA A 292 -13.10 -12.93 6.63
N ARG A 293 -13.19 -14.03 5.85
CA ARG A 293 -12.07 -14.95 5.61
C ARG A 293 -11.15 -14.51 4.47
N ARG A 294 -11.71 -14.14 3.32
CA ARG A 294 -10.96 -13.90 2.07
C ARG A 294 -10.98 -12.45 1.60
N ARG A 295 -11.64 -11.54 2.34
CA ARG A 295 -11.80 -10.12 1.99
C ARG A 295 -12.24 -9.90 0.53
N GLY A 296 -13.06 -10.80 0.01
CA GLY A 296 -13.61 -10.70 -1.35
C GLY A 296 -12.68 -11.22 -2.46
N LEU A 297 -11.49 -11.70 -2.16
CA LEU A 297 -10.59 -12.31 -3.13
C LEU A 297 -11.07 -13.73 -3.47
N LYS A 298 -11.17 -14.03 -4.75
CA LYS A 298 -11.34 -15.40 -5.26
C LYS A 298 -9.95 -15.98 -5.46
N GLU A 299 -9.55 -16.89 -4.58
CA GLU A 299 -8.22 -17.52 -4.63
C GLU A 299 -7.95 -18.19 -5.96
N ASP A 300 -8.94 -18.90 -6.53
CA ASP A 300 -8.81 -19.56 -7.82
C ASP A 300 -8.44 -18.60 -8.95
N VAL A 301 -9.04 -17.40 -8.97
CA VAL A 301 -8.75 -16.40 -10.01
C VAL A 301 -7.34 -15.85 -9.82
N PHE A 302 -6.98 -15.48 -8.59
CA PHE A 302 -5.66 -14.93 -8.27
C PHE A 302 -4.53 -15.94 -8.54
N LEU A 303 -4.72 -17.18 -8.10
CA LEU A 303 -3.72 -18.23 -8.30
C LEU A 303 -3.51 -18.59 -9.78
N ASN A 304 -4.59 -18.55 -10.58
CA ASN A 304 -4.50 -18.84 -12.01
C ASN A 304 -3.81 -17.73 -12.81
N ASP A 305 -3.78 -16.50 -12.31
CA ASP A 305 -3.04 -15.37 -12.92
C ASP A 305 -1.53 -15.45 -12.68
N LEU A 306 -1.07 -16.29 -11.74
CA LEU A 306 0.36 -16.44 -11.43
C LEU A 306 1.03 -17.43 -12.39
N PRO A 307 2.29 -17.17 -12.79
CA PRO A 307 3.13 -18.18 -13.42
C PRO A 307 3.23 -19.43 -12.56
N GLU A 308 3.30 -20.60 -13.20
CA GLU A 308 3.28 -21.91 -12.52
C GLU A 308 4.26 -22.03 -11.35
N PRO A 309 5.55 -21.60 -11.43
CA PRO A 309 6.46 -21.68 -10.29
C PRO A 309 6.00 -20.86 -9.07
N LEU A 310 5.53 -19.64 -9.29
CA LEU A 310 5.03 -18.77 -8.20
C LEU A 310 3.72 -19.31 -7.62
N ARG A 311 2.83 -19.83 -8.45
CA ARG A 311 1.60 -20.47 -8.01
C ARG A 311 1.88 -21.65 -7.08
N LEU A 312 2.85 -22.48 -7.45
CA LEU A 312 3.27 -23.62 -6.63
C LEU A 312 3.84 -23.17 -5.28
N GLU A 313 4.72 -22.16 -5.25
CA GLU A 313 5.27 -21.64 -4.00
C GLU A 313 4.17 -21.12 -3.07
N VAL A 314 3.21 -20.36 -3.61
CA VAL A 314 2.07 -19.85 -2.84
C VAL A 314 1.18 -20.98 -2.33
N LEU A 315 0.86 -21.98 -3.17
CA LEU A 315 0.06 -23.15 -2.78
C LEU A 315 0.78 -23.96 -1.67
N MET A 316 2.07 -24.22 -1.78
CA MET A 316 2.84 -24.90 -0.76
C MET A 316 2.80 -24.18 0.58
N HIS A 317 2.82 -22.85 0.57
CA HIS A 317 2.72 -22.04 1.80
C HIS A 317 1.31 -22.09 2.41
N ILE A 318 0.27 -21.92 1.60
CA ILE A 318 -1.13 -21.94 2.06
C ILE A 318 -1.53 -23.33 2.58
N THR A 319 -1.02 -24.41 1.96
CA THR A 319 -1.35 -25.78 2.30
C THR A 319 -0.33 -26.43 3.24
N SER A 320 0.60 -25.68 3.85
CA SER A 320 1.68 -26.22 4.69
C SER A 320 1.15 -27.09 5.84
N GLU A 321 0.11 -26.65 6.54
CA GLU A 321 -0.50 -27.43 7.63
C GLU A 321 -1.16 -28.73 7.12
N LEU A 322 -1.82 -28.68 5.97
CA LEU A 322 -2.41 -29.87 5.34
C LEU A 322 -1.33 -30.87 4.95
N LEU A 323 -0.21 -30.41 4.40
CA LEU A 323 0.91 -31.25 4.00
C LEU A 323 1.57 -31.97 5.18
N GLU A 324 1.57 -31.35 6.36
CA GLU A 324 2.13 -31.93 7.57
C GLU A 324 1.19 -32.94 8.24
N ARG A 325 -0.12 -32.66 8.25
CA ARG A 325 -1.13 -33.45 8.98
C ARG A 325 -1.63 -34.66 8.21
N VAL A 326 -1.84 -34.52 6.89
CA VAL A 326 -2.43 -35.60 6.06
C VAL A 326 -1.37 -36.62 5.66
N PRO A 327 -1.49 -37.89 6.06
CA PRO A 327 -0.50 -38.95 5.78
C PRO A 327 -0.23 -39.14 4.27
N LEU A 328 -1.21 -38.93 3.43
CA LEU A 328 -1.07 -39.05 1.97
C LEU A 328 0.15 -38.27 1.46
N PHE A 329 0.33 -37.01 1.86
CA PHE A 329 1.41 -36.16 1.38
C PHE A 329 2.80 -36.57 1.89
N LYS A 330 2.88 -37.31 3.01
CA LYS A 330 4.14 -37.83 3.54
C LYS A 330 4.73 -38.94 2.67
N TYR A 331 3.88 -39.69 1.97
CA TYR A 331 4.29 -40.78 1.10
C TYR A 331 4.52 -40.37 -0.36
N CYS A 332 4.20 -39.12 -0.70
CA CYS A 332 4.41 -38.60 -2.04
C CYS A 332 5.86 -38.23 -2.31
N SER A 333 6.38 -38.57 -3.49
CA SER A 333 7.59 -37.96 -4.01
C SER A 333 7.40 -36.44 -4.14
N PRO A 334 8.47 -35.61 -4.08
CA PRO A 334 8.34 -34.15 -4.24
C PRO A 334 7.62 -33.76 -5.53
N ALA A 335 7.88 -34.47 -6.63
CA ALA A 335 7.22 -34.20 -7.92
C ALA A 335 5.72 -34.52 -7.86
N LEU A 336 5.33 -35.71 -7.35
CA LEU A 336 3.94 -36.09 -7.20
C LEU A 336 3.18 -35.14 -6.27
N ARG A 337 3.80 -34.74 -5.16
CA ARG A 337 3.21 -33.79 -4.22
C ARG A 337 2.89 -32.44 -4.86
N ASN A 338 3.82 -31.90 -5.64
CA ASN A 338 3.62 -30.63 -6.34
C ASN A 338 2.44 -30.70 -7.33
N ILE A 339 2.35 -31.79 -8.08
CA ILE A 339 1.25 -31.99 -9.02
C ILE A 339 -0.08 -32.18 -8.32
N LEU A 340 -0.11 -32.92 -7.20
CA LEU A 340 -1.31 -33.05 -6.38
C LEU A 340 -1.80 -31.70 -5.87
N LEU A 341 -0.89 -30.87 -5.34
CA LEU A 341 -1.26 -29.53 -4.87
C LEU A 341 -1.87 -28.66 -5.97
N MET A 342 -1.34 -28.76 -7.18
CA MET A 342 -1.88 -28.02 -8.34
C MET A 342 -3.25 -28.52 -8.81
N ALA A 343 -3.58 -29.78 -8.52
CA ALA A 343 -4.85 -30.41 -8.90
C ALA A 343 -5.96 -30.24 -7.86
N LEU A 344 -5.61 -29.86 -6.63
CA LEU A 344 -6.59 -29.63 -5.56
C LEU A 344 -7.44 -28.40 -5.84
N LYS A 345 -8.76 -28.55 -5.64
CA LYS A 345 -9.73 -27.45 -5.73
C LYS A 345 -10.24 -27.09 -4.34
N LEU A 346 -10.16 -25.82 -3.98
CA LEU A 346 -10.68 -25.34 -2.70
C LEU A 346 -12.17 -25.04 -2.80
N GLN A 347 -12.97 -25.66 -1.93
CA GLN A 347 -14.42 -25.45 -1.85
C GLN A 347 -14.85 -25.16 -0.41
N THR A 348 -15.84 -24.27 -0.25
CA THR A 348 -16.40 -23.89 1.04
C THR A 348 -17.82 -24.43 1.16
N TYR A 349 -18.13 -25.03 2.30
CA TYR A 349 -19.45 -25.51 2.67
C TYR A 349 -19.97 -24.73 3.85
N ALA A 350 -21.28 -24.41 3.85
CA ALA A 350 -21.95 -23.77 4.98
C ALA A 350 -22.40 -24.83 6.01
N PRO A 351 -22.64 -24.42 7.27
CA PRO A 351 -23.25 -25.32 8.26
C PRO A 351 -24.51 -25.97 7.71
N GLU A 352 -24.72 -27.24 8.04
CA GLU A 352 -25.83 -28.07 7.58
C GLU A 352 -25.79 -28.46 6.09
N ASP A 353 -24.77 -28.10 5.33
CA ASP A 353 -24.60 -28.57 3.97
C ASP A 353 -24.15 -30.04 3.96
N TYR A 354 -24.81 -30.85 3.13
CA TYR A 354 -24.35 -32.19 2.83
C TYR A 354 -23.17 -32.13 1.87
N ILE A 355 -22.05 -32.73 2.26
CA ILE A 355 -20.81 -32.78 1.46
C ILE A 355 -20.78 -34.06 0.63
N ALA A 356 -21.29 -35.17 1.19
CA ALA A 356 -21.42 -36.44 0.54
C ALA A 356 -22.65 -37.17 1.05
N HIS A 357 -23.38 -37.86 0.17
CA HIS A 357 -24.51 -38.70 0.56
C HIS A 357 -24.16 -40.18 0.50
N GLU A 358 -24.69 -40.93 1.47
CA GLU A 358 -24.64 -42.39 1.43
C GLU A 358 -25.26 -42.94 0.16
N GLY A 359 -24.64 -43.94 -0.47
CA GLY A 359 -25.11 -44.54 -1.71
C GLY A 359 -24.67 -43.87 -3.00
N GLU A 360 -24.13 -42.68 -2.96
CA GLU A 360 -23.53 -42.02 -4.13
C GLU A 360 -22.17 -42.63 -4.47
N ILE A 361 -21.78 -42.62 -5.76
CA ILE A 361 -20.46 -43.10 -6.21
C ILE A 361 -19.39 -42.14 -5.75
N GLY A 362 -18.36 -42.64 -5.06
CA GLY A 362 -17.24 -41.84 -4.57
C GLY A 362 -16.35 -41.29 -5.70
N LYS A 363 -16.62 -40.07 -6.16
CA LYS A 363 -15.86 -39.39 -7.23
C LYS A 363 -14.79 -38.41 -6.73
N GLU A 364 -14.74 -38.15 -5.42
CA GLU A 364 -13.90 -37.13 -4.81
C GLU A 364 -13.33 -37.60 -3.49
N ILE A 365 -12.13 -37.11 -3.17
CA ILE A 365 -11.51 -37.17 -1.85
C ILE A 365 -11.50 -35.77 -1.28
N PHE A 366 -11.90 -35.61 -0.03
CA PHE A 366 -12.00 -34.35 0.68
C PHE A 366 -10.94 -34.27 1.78
N PHE A 367 -10.18 -33.19 1.80
CA PHE A 367 -9.19 -32.86 2.82
C PHE A 367 -9.68 -31.63 3.58
N ILE A 368 -9.91 -31.73 4.88
CA ILE A 368 -10.45 -30.66 5.70
C ILE A 368 -9.30 -29.70 6.03
N SER A 369 -9.34 -28.52 5.42
CA SER A 369 -8.41 -27.43 5.73
C SER A 369 -8.85 -26.67 6.96
N GLN A 370 -10.16 -26.47 7.09
CA GLN A 370 -10.76 -25.80 8.24
C GLN A 370 -12.21 -26.26 8.46
N GLY A 371 -12.62 -26.24 9.73
CA GLY A 371 -14.00 -26.56 10.12
C GLY A 371 -14.14 -27.98 10.65
N LYS A 372 -15.40 -28.36 10.89
CA LYS A 372 -15.78 -29.63 11.49
C LYS A 372 -16.96 -30.25 10.74
N VAL A 373 -16.86 -31.55 10.47
CA VAL A 373 -17.93 -32.32 9.82
C VAL A 373 -18.39 -33.46 10.68
N GLU A 374 -19.62 -33.89 10.49
CA GLU A 374 -20.22 -35.06 11.10
C GLU A 374 -20.45 -36.16 10.08
N ILE A 375 -20.12 -37.39 10.42
CA ILE A 375 -20.39 -38.58 9.62
C ILE A 375 -21.65 -39.24 10.20
N THR A 376 -22.68 -39.43 9.38
CA THR A 376 -23.96 -40.02 9.78
C THR A 376 -24.33 -41.18 8.89
N SER A 377 -25.17 -42.10 9.40
CA SER A 377 -25.85 -43.09 8.55
C SER A 377 -26.80 -42.40 7.60
N GLY A 378 -27.18 -43.08 6.50
CA GLY A 378 -28.01 -42.50 5.45
C GLY A 378 -29.38 -41.99 5.90
N ASP A 379 -29.90 -42.51 6.99
CA ASP A 379 -31.13 -42.03 7.63
C ASP A 379 -30.91 -40.82 8.56
N GLY A 380 -29.68 -40.35 8.74
CA GLY A 380 -29.29 -39.22 9.59
C GLY A 380 -29.48 -39.44 11.10
N LYS A 381 -29.89 -40.64 11.53
CA LYS A 381 -30.24 -40.90 12.93
C LYS A 381 -29.06 -41.32 13.80
N ASN A 382 -28.05 -41.95 13.19
CA ASN A 382 -26.88 -42.43 13.92
C ASN A 382 -25.63 -41.66 13.51
N ALA A 383 -25.06 -40.89 14.43
CA ALA A 383 -23.76 -40.23 14.22
C ALA A 383 -22.65 -41.26 14.43
N HIS A 384 -21.79 -41.44 13.45
CA HIS A 384 -20.64 -42.34 13.52
C HIS A 384 -19.39 -41.65 14.08
N GLY A 385 -19.35 -40.34 14.04
CA GLY A 385 -18.24 -39.54 14.56
C GLY A 385 -18.09 -38.20 13.88
N THR A 386 -17.09 -37.44 14.29
CA THR A 386 -16.76 -36.13 13.70
C THR A 386 -15.34 -36.14 13.18
N LEU A 387 -15.09 -35.37 12.13
CA LEU A 387 -13.75 -35.12 11.61
C LEU A 387 -13.45 -33.62 11.72
N ASP A 388 -12.21 -33.31 12.06
CA ASP A 388 -11.72 -31.97 12.31
C ASP A 388 -10.64 -31.56 11.28
N GLU A 389 -10.04 -30.40 11.47
CA GLU A 389 -8.98 -29.87 10.62
C GLU A 389 -7.78 -30.83 10.52
N GLY A 390 -7.31 -31.07 9.29
CA GLY A 390 -6.24 -32.00 8.98
C GLY A 390 -6.70 -33.43 8.74
N ASP A 391 -7.98 -33.74 8.97
CA ASP A 391 -8.57 -35.03 8.59
C ASP A 391 -8.96 -35.02 7.10
N TYR A 392 -9.20 -36.23 6.58
CA TYR A 392 -9.66 -36.44 5.21
C TYR A 392 -10.65 -37.59 5.14
N PHE A 393 -11.52 -37.59 4.14
CA PHE A 393 -12.52 -38.65 3.95
C PHE A 393 -12.83 -38.90 2.49
N GLY A 394 -13.52 -40.02 2.23
CA GLY A 394 -13.92 -40.40 0.90
C GLY A 394 -12.88 -41.21 0.14
N ASP A 395 -11.73 -41.45 0.71
CA ASP A 395 -10.57 -42.18 0.15
C ASP A 395 -10.87 -43.62 -0.20
N MET A 396 -11.50 -44.42 0.71
CA MET A 396 -11.79 -45.85 0.47
C MET A 396 -12.75 -46.02 -0.69
N THR A 397 -13.87 -45.37 -0.70
CA THR A 397 -14.88 -45.44 -1.75
C THR A 397 -14.38 -44.89 -3.10
N PHE A 398 -13.44 -43.92 -3.01
CA PHE A 398 -12.75 -43.41 -4.17
C PHE A 398 -11.81 -44.46 -4.80
N ILE A 399 -10.95 -45.11 -4.00
CA ILE A 399 -10.00 -46.12 -4.48
C ILE A 399 -10.73 -47.32 -5.09
N LEU A 400 -11.76 -47.84 -4.40
CA LEU A 400 -12.51 -49.01 -4.80
C LEU A 400 -13.55 -48.76 -5.88
N ASN A 401 -13.82 -47.45 -6.18
CA ASN A 401 -14.90 -47.03 -7.08
C ASN A 401 -16.28 -47.53 -6.62
N GLU A 402 -16.50 -47.52 -5.31
CA GLU A 402 -17.71 -48.01 -4.67
C GLU A 402 -18.62 -46.83 -4.22
N LYS A 403 -19.81 -47.19 -3.77
CA LYS A 403 -20.77 -46.26 -3.22
C LYS A 403 -20.31 -45.78 -1.82
N ARG A 404 -20.61 -44.53 -1.49
CA ARG A 404 -20.39 -43.95 -0.19
C ARG A 404 -21.12 -44.79 0.89
N THR A 405 -20.45 -45.09 1.97
CA THR A 405 -20.95 -45.89 3.10
C THR A 405 -21.61 -45.06 4.19
N ALA A 406 -21.48 -43.75 4.13
CA ALA A 406 -22.07 -42.81 5.08
C ALA A 406 -22.28 -41.43 4.43
N SER A 407 -23.16 -40.66 5.01
CA SER A 407 -23.36 -39.24 4.68
C SER A 407 -22.41 -38.37 5.51
N VAL A 408 -21.95 -37.26 4.95
CA VAL A 408 -21.10 -36.29 5.62
C VAL A 408 -21.74 -34.91 5.54
N THR A 409 -21.92 -34.28 6.71
CA THR A 409 -22.58 -32.97 6.83
C THR A 409 -21.62 -32.00 7.53
N ALA A 410 -21.58 -30.75 7.07
CA ALA A 410 -20.81 -29.70 7.70
C ALA A 410 -21.48 -29.23 8.99
N LEU A 411 -20.76 -29.28 10.15
CA LEU A 411 -21.22 -28.72 11.42
C LEU A 411 -20.92 -27.23 11.55
N THR A 412 -19.84 -26.81 10.94
CA THR A 412 -19.41 -25.40 10.87
C THR A 412 -19.19 -24.99 9.43
N TYR A 413 -18.80 -23.76 9.17
CA TYR A 413 -18.22 -23.44 7.86
C TYR A 413 -16.97 -24.27 7.66
N CYS A 414 -16.91 -25.02 6.57
CA CYS A 414 -15.81 -25.90 6.24
C CYS A 414 -15.12 -25.46 4.94
N GLU A 415 -13.80 -25.29 4.99
CA GLU A 415 -12.96 -25.14 3.80
C GLU A 415 -12.25 -26.46 3.52
N MET A 416 -12.44 -27.00 2.32
CA MET A 416 -11.90 -28.31 1.96
C MET A 416 -11.16 -28.23 0.63
N PHE A 417 -10.03 -28.89 0.58
CA PHE A 417 -9.38 -29.21 -0.68
C PHE A 417 -9.94 -30.53 -1.23
N ILE A 418 -10.30 -30.52 -2.50
CA ILE A 418 -10.99 -31.63 -3.17
C ILE A 418 -10.10 -32.15 -4.27
N LEU A 419 -9.85 -33.46 -4.28
CA LEU A 419 -9.25 -34.17 -5.41
C LEU A 419 -10.35 -34.92 -6.16
N THR A 420 -10.63 -34.50 -7.39
CA THR A 420 -11.64 -35.14 -8.23
C THR A 420 -11.08 -36.38 -8.96
N ARG A 421 -11.96 -37.29 -9.38
CA ARG A 421 -11.61 -38.51 -10.14
C ARG A 421 -10.89 -38.18 -11.45
N ASP A 422 -11.31 -37.13 -12.12
CA ASP A 422 -10.73 -36.75 -13.43
C ASP A 422 -9.28 -36.27 -13.25
N GLU A 423 -9.01 -35.44 -12.23
CA GLU A 423 -7.65 -34.99 -11.93
C GLU A 423 -6.77 -36.14 -11.44
N PHE A 424 -7.32 -37.00 -10.60
CA PHE A 424 -6.60 -38.21 -10.16
C PHE A 424 -6.18 -39.09 -11.33
N ASN A 425 -7.08 -39.37 -12.30
CA ASN A 425 -6.78 -40.19 -13.48
C ASN A 425 -5.68 -39.53 -14.31
N ARG A 426 -5.73 -38.24 -14.53
CA ARG A 426 -4.67 -37.51 -15.25
C ARG A 426 -3.31 -37.62 -14.56
N ILE A 427 -3.29 -37.52 -13.22
CA ILE A 427 -2.05 -37.71 -12.45
C ILE A 427 -1.56 -39.13 -12.53
N LYS A 428 -2.45 -40.12 -12.39
CA LYS A 428 -2.14 -41.55 -12.45
C LYS A 428 -1.49 -41.96 -13.75
N ASP A 429 -1.89 -41.38 -14.88
CA ASP A 429 -1.32 -41.67 -16.20
C ASP A 429 0.18 -41.34 -16.27
N ASN A 430 0.61 -40.30 -15.57
CA ASN A 430 2.02 -39.87 -15.50
C ASN A 430 2.77 -40.35 -14.26
N TYR A 431 2.04 -40.62 -13.16
CA TYR A 431 2.56 -41.02 -11.84
C TYR A 431 1.75 -42.19 -11.31
N PRO A 432 1.96 -43.42 -11.82
CA PRO A 432 1.20 -44.63 -11.41
C PRO A 432 1.29 -44.91 -9.90
N GLU A 433 2.40 -44.48 -9.28
CA GLU A 433 2.68 -44.62 -7.83
C GLU A 433 1.62 -43.98 -6.93
N ILE A 434 0.83 -43.03 -7.42
CA ILE A 434 -0.24 -42.37 -6.67
C ILE A 434 -1.27 -43.37 -6.12
N THR A 435 -1.53 -44.46 -6.83
CA THR A 435 -2.49 -45.48 -6.41
C THR A 435 -1.98 -46.22 -5.18
N ASP A 436 -0.69 -46.55 -5.14
CA ASP A 436 -0.07 -47.24 -3.99
C ASP A 436 0.08 -46.32 -2.77
N VAL A 437 0.40 -45.06 -3.01
CA VAL A 437 0.44 -44.00 -1.99
C VAL A 437 -0.93 -43.82 -1.32
N LEU A 438 -2.01 -43.76 -2.12
CA LEU A 438 -3.38 -43.68 -1.58
C LEU A 438 -3.77 -44.93 -0.78
N LYS A 439 -3.49 -46.13 -1.30
CA LYS A 439 -3.78 -47.39 -0.61
C LYS A 439 -3.04 -47.46 0.73
N LYS A 440 -1.78 -47.05 0.78
CA LYS A 440 -0.98 -47.02 2.01
C LYS A 440 -1.55 -46.03 3.02
N ALA A 441 -1.91 -44.82 2.61
CA ALA A 441 -2.53 -43.83 3.48
C ALA A 441 -3.89 -44.30 4.04
N ALA A 442 -4.71 -44.97 3.22
CA ALA A 442 -6.00 -45.51 3.63
C ALA A 442 -5.84 -46.68 4.61
N SER A 443 -4.85 -47.62 4.42
CA SER A 443 -4.61 -48.73 5.35
C SER A 443 -4.17 -48.26 6.73
N GLU A 444 -3.29 -47.26 6.83
CA GLU A 444 -2.89 -46.70 8.13
C GLU A 444 -4.06 -46.04 8.89
N LYS A 445 -4.97 -45.40 8.16
CA LYS A 445 -6.16 -44.82 8.78
C LYS A 445 -7.07 -45.91 9.36
N THR A 446 -7.28 -46.99 8.63
CA THR A 446 -8.09 -48.11 9.08
C THR A 446 -7.48 -48.81 10.31
N GLU A 447 -6.16 -48.92 10.36
CA GLU A 447 -5.44 -49.51 11.51
C GLU A 447 -5.55 -48.62 12.75
N LYS A 448 -5.42 -47.30 12.60
CA LYS A 448 -5.63 -46.35 13.70
C LYS A 448 -7.06 -46.37 14.25
N ILE A 449 -8.07 -46.48 13.37
CA ILE A 449 -9.48 -46.55 13.78
C ILE A 449 -9.74 -47.86 14.51
N SER A 450 -9.22 -49.00 14.05
CA SER A 450 -9.38 -50.30 14.70
C SER A 450 -8.71 -50.31 16.08
N THR A 451 -7.52 -49.76 16.24
CA THR A 451 -6.83 -49.64 17.51
C THR A 451 -7.61 -48.77 18.52
N PHE A 452 -8.13 -47.63 18.07
CA PHE A 452 -8.94 -46.72 18.88
C PHE A 452 -10.28 -47.35 19.34
N VAL A 453 -10.90 -48.15 18.47
CA VAL A 453 -12.13 -48.89 18.80
C VAL A 453 -11.82 -50.00 19.82
N MET A 454 -10.70 -50.76 19.67
CA MET A 454 -10.28 -51.76 20.64
C MET A 454 -9.96 -51.16 22.00
N GLU A 455 -9.27 -50.03 22.07
CA GLU A 455 -8.99 -49.36 23.35
C GLU A 455 -10.25 -48.91 24.11
N ARG A 456 -11.33 -48.54 23.37
CA ARG A 456 -12.63 -48.18 23.98
C ARG A 456 -13.53 -49.34 24.36
N VAL A 457 -13.28 -50.51 23.83
CA VAL A 457 -14.02 -51.73 24.14
C VAL A 457 -13.41 -52.46 25.34
N ILE A 458 -12.16 -52.18 25.70
CA ILE A 458 -11.42 -52.78 26.82
C ILE A 458 -11.51 -51.95 28.11
N LEU A 459 -12.04 -50.69 28.05
CA LEU A 459 -12.39 -49.86 29.19
C LEU A 459 -13.90 -49.94 29.48
#